data_7753264c6c7fd00535c7e26981d1f390
#
_entry.id   7753264c6c7fd00535c7e26981d1f390
#
_cell.length_a   1.000
_cell.length_b   1.000
_cell.length_c   1.000
_cell.angle_alpha   90.00
_cell.angle_beta   90.00
_cell.angle_gamma   90.00
#
_symmetry.space_group_name_H-M   'P 1'
#
loop_
_entity.id
_entity.type
_entity.pdbx_description
1 polymer ?
#
loop_
_entity_poly.entity_id
_entity_poly.type
_entity_poly.pdbx_seq_one_letter_code
_entity_poly.pdbx_strand_id
1 'polypeptide(L)'
;MLDLKFIEENEKRVREMLAARGVEFDLDEVLELAARRREMIGKVEAKKAEQNKLSKKIAELAARIANPERFEITEKELKTLLRENEKSLKQAEEIKASIKELTPGLYLEEAYLDNRLLYLPNVFDASVPVGPDETYNEIRRVGREPRAFDFPPRPHWELGEMLGIIDEERAVKVAGARFAMTVGPGARMERALQNLMLDEARKRGYREVNVPFMVLKTSMVGTGQLPKFAADMYKVESEELRHVLTPFDGKSPPAITKESDFRKWREDLTVALGGGHWLIPTAEVPVTNLHREEILTADELPIKYAAFTPCFRREAGAPGRDTRGMVRVHQFLKVELVKIVHPDASYDELESLVADAAHILELLELPYREAVLSTGDLGFGAAKCVDLEVWIPSEEKYREISSCSNYEAFQARRMNTRFRPKKGAKPEFVHTLNGSGLAIGRTLVAIVENFQNADGSVTIPDALRPYMDGLEKIA
;
A
#
# COMPACT_ATOMS: atom_id res chain seq x y z
N MET A 1 5.01 2.53 6.78
CA MET A 1 6.42 2.37 7.21
C MET A 1 6.52 2.44 8.72
N LEU A 2 7.57 1.88 9.30
CA LEU A 2 7.80 1.99 10.73
C LEU A 2 8.19 3.42 11.12
N ASP A 3 7.92 3.78 12.37
CA ASP A 3 8.35 5.03 12.96
C ASP A 3 9.85 4.98 13.29
N LEU A 4 10.60 6.02 12.94
CA LEU A 4 12.05 6.05 13.18
C LEU A 4 12.38 5.97 14.68
N LYS A 5 11.62 6.66 15.53
CA LYS A 5 11.79 6.63 16.98
C LYS A 5 11.55 5.23 17.52
N PHE A 6 10.50 4.54 17.01
CA PHE A 6 10.24 3.16 17.37
C PHE A 6 11.42 2.24 17.00
N ILE A 7 12.03 2.43 15.81
CA ILE A 7 13.20 1.66 15.37
C ILE A 7 14.37 1.86 16.31
N GLU A 8 14.70 3.13 16.65
CA GLU A 8 15.80 3.48 17.54
C GLU A 8 15.60 2.94 18.96
N GLU A 9 14.37 3.00 19.49
CA GLU A 9 14.05 2.53 20.85
C GLU A 9 13.91 1.01 20.95
N ASN A 10 13.66 0.31 19.82
CA ASN A 10 13.36 -1.13 19.77
C ASN A 10 14.25 -1.87 18.76
N GLU A 11 15.50 -1.46 18.58
CA GLU A 11 16.43 -2.03 17.60
C GLU A 11 16.49 -3.56 17.65
N LYS A 12 16.66 -4.14 18.84
CA LYS A 12 16.71 -5.59 19.02
C LYS A 12 15.46 -6.28 18.47
N ARG A 13 14.27 -5.76 18.79
CA ARG A 13 12.99 -6.30 18.31
C ARG A 13 12.88 -6.21 16.79
N VAL A 14 13.35 -5.11 16.18
CA VAL A 14 13.35 -4.95 14.72
C VAL A 14 14.28 -5.96 14.05
N ARG A 15 15.47 -6.24 14.62
CA ARG A 15 16.38 -7.26 14.10
C ARG A 15 15.79 -8.67 14.23
N GLU A 16 15.19 -9.00 15.37
CA GLU A 16 14.49 -10.27 15.59
C GLU A 16 13.34 -10.45 14.59
N MET A 17 12.58 -9.38 14.32
CA MET A 17 11.50 -9.38 13.33
C MET A 17 12.02 -9.63 11.91
N LEU A 18 13.12 -8.97 11.51
CA LEU A 18 13.73 -9.19 10.18
C LEU A 18 14.19 -10.64 10.02
N ALA A 19 14.83 -11.20 11.04
CA ALA A 19 15.26 -12.59 11.05
C ALA A 19 14.08 -13.56 10.96
N ALA A 20 13.01 -13.35 11.72
CA ALA A 20 11.80 -14.18 11.70
C ALA A 20 11.07 -14.13 10.36
N ARG A 21 11.13 -13.00 9.64
CA ARG A 21 10.58 -12.86 8.29
C ARG A 21 11.51 -13.35 7.18
N GLY A 22 12.72 -13.81 7.50
CA GLY A 22 13.72 -14.18 6.50
C GLY A 22 14.13 -13.01 5.58
N VAL A 23 14.07 -11.75 6.07
CA VAL A 23 14.37 -10.56 5.28
C VAL A 23 15.77 -10.05 5.59
N GLU A 24 16.62 -10.04 4.58
CA GLU A 24 17.91 -9.36 4.63
C GLU A 24 17.70 -7.85 4.45
N PHE A 25 18.06 -7.09 5.48
CA PHE A 25 17.95 -5.63 5.48
C PHE A 25 19.04 -5.02 6.35
N ASP A 26 19.76 -4.05 5.80
CA ASP A 26 20.80 -3.32 6.52
C ASP A 26 20.16 -2.27 7.44
N LEU A 27 19.92 -2.65 8.69
CA LEU A 27 19.39 -1.77 9.71
C LEU A 27 20.43 -0.77 10.22
N ASP A 28 21.72 -1.14 10.18
CA ASP A 28 22.81 -0.27 10.62
C ASP A 28 22.89 0.97 9.74
N GLU A 29 22.73 0.81 8.41
CA GLU A 29 22.65 1.94 7.48
C GLU A 29 21.51 2.92 7.84
N VAL A 30 20.34 2.42 8.24
CA VAL A 30 19.23 3.28 8.67
C VAL A 30 19.55 4.04 9.94
N LEU A 31 20.17 3.38 10.93
CA LEU A 31 20.57 4.01 12.19
C LEU A 31 21.66 5.06 11.99
N GLU A 32 22.63 4.80 11.10
CA GLU A 32 23.67 5.76 10.74
C GLU A 32 23.07 6.98 10.01
N LEU A 33 22.17 6.77 9.04
CA LEU A 33 21.45 7.86 8.35
C LEU A 33 20.65 8.70 9.35
N ALA A 34 19.98 8.08 10.30
CA ALA A 34 19.25 8.77 11.35
C ALA A 34 20.15 9.60 12.24
N ALA A 35 21.33 9.08 12.60
CA ALA A 35 22.32 9.80 13.40
C ALA A 35 22.88 11.02 12.63
N ARG A 36 23.27 10.85 11.36
CA ARG A 36 23.75 11.95 10.51
C ARG A 36 22.69 13.02 10.32
N ARG A 37 21.44 12.62 10.04
CA ARG A 37 20.30 13.55 9.94
C ARG A 37 20.14 14.37 11.22
N ARG A 38 20.20 13.74 12.40
CA ARG A 38 20.06 14.40 13.70
C ARG A 38 21.17 15.41 13.92
N GLU A 39 22.42 15.06 13.60
CA GLU A 39 23.57 15.96 13.68
C GLU A 39 23.37 17.18 12.76
N MET A 40 22.93 16.98 11.52
CA MET A 40 22.71 18.07 10.58
C MET A 40 21.55 18.98 10.98
N ILE A 41 20.44 18.42 11.50
CA ILE A 41 19.35 19.21 12.09
C ILE A 41 19.89 20.10 13.19
N GLY A 42 20.68 19.53 14.12
CA GLY A 42 21.29 20.31 15.22
C GLY A 42 22.17 21.47 14.72
N LYS A 43 22.98 21.23 13.67
CA LYS A 43 23.81 22.30 13.07
C LYS A 43 22.96 23.41 12.44
N VAL A 44 21.92 23.04 11.69
CA VAL A 44 21.03 24.01 11.04
C VAL A 44 20.21 24.79 12.07
N GLU A 45 19.67 24.13 13.10
CA GLU A 45 18.91 24.78 14.17
C GLU A 45 19.78 25.73 15.03
N ALA A 46 21.00 25.34 15.35
CA ALA A 46 21.95 26.20 16.04
C ALA A 46 22.21 27.48 15.23
N LYS A 47 22.45 27.37 13.92
CA LYS A 47 22.64 28.52 13.03
C LYS A 47 21.39 29.39 12.90
N LYS A 48 20.20 28.81 12.83
CA LYS A 48 18.93 29.55 12.84
C LYS A 48 18.70 30.28 14.16
N ALA A 49 19.03 29.69 15.29
CA ALA A 49 18.94 30.32 16.60
C ALA A 49 19.92 31.53 16.71
N GLU A 50 21.13 31.35 16.20
CA GLU A 50 22.13 32.44 16.12
C GLU A 50 21.64 33.58 15.23
N GLN A 51 21.07 33.27 14.05
CA GLN A 51 20.48 34.23 13.15
C GLN A 51 19.33 35.01 13.78
N ASN A 52 18.41 34.33 14.48
CA ASN A 52 17.28 34.96 15.17
C ASN A 52 17.76 35.93 16.28
N LYS A 53 18.79 35.54 17.08
CA LYS A 53 19.39 36.39 18.11
C LYS A 53 20.04 37.63 17.49
N LEU A 54 20.76 37.45 16.39
CA LEU A 54 21.44 38.53 15.71
C LEU A 54 20.46 39.51 15.02
N SER A 55 19.36 38.97 14.43
CA SER A 55 18.30 39.78 13.84
C SER A 55 17.60 40.69 14.85
N LYS A 56 17.37 40.22 16.10
CA LYS A 56 16.86 41.04 17.18
C LYS A 56 17.83 42.16 17.54
N LYS A 57 19.13 41.81 17.68
CA LYS A 57 20.17 42.81 17.96
C LYS A 57 20.27 43.88 16.87
N ILE A 58 20.21 43.48 15.59
CA ILE A 58 20.25 44.43 14.44
C ILE A 58 19.04 45.35 14.51
N ALA A 59 17.83 44.83 14.80
CA ALA A 59 16.64 45.64 14.94
C ALA A 59 16.72 46.66 16.06
N GLU A 60 17.27 46.27 17.20
CA GLU A 60 17.54 47.20 18.36
C GLU A 60 18.56 48.27 18.01
N LEU A 61 19.65 47.91 17.35
CA LEU A 61 20.66 48.86 16.90
C LEU A 61 20.10 49.83 15.86
N ALA A 62 19.35 49.32 14.88
CA ALA A 62 18.72 50.12 13.85
C ALA A 62 17.72 51.14 14.46
N ALA A 63 16.90 50.71 15.42
CA ALA A 63 15.95 51.61 16.11
C ALA A 63 16.66 52.75 16.89
N ARG A 64 17.78 52.46 17.55
CA ARG A 64 18.59 53.45 18.27
C ARG A 64 19.31 54.40 17.31
N ILE A 65 19.83 53.90 16.20
CA ILE A 65 20.49 54.69 15.17
C ILE A 65 19.51 55.65 14.48
N ALA A 66 18.28 55.15 14.21
CA ALA A 66 17.24 55.97 13.51
C ALA A 66 16.65 57.08 14.37
N ASN A 67 16.74 56.97 15.74
CA ASN A 67 16.16 57.95 16.64
C ASN A 67 17.14 58.36 17.72
N PRO A 68 18.29 59.00 17.38
CA PRO A 68 19.37 59.31 18.34
C PRO A 68 18.89 60.25 19.44
N GLU A 69 18.05 61.24 19.15
CA GLU A 69 17.50 62.19 20.12
C GLU A 69 16.62 61.49 21.17
N ARG A 70 15.81 60.54 20.76
CA ARG A 70 14.91 59.75 21.68
C ARG A 70 15.72 58.91 22.68
N PHE A 71 16.90 58.48 22.29
CA PHE A 71 17.78 57.61 23.12
C PHE A 71 18.96 58.40 23.73
N GLU A 72 18.99 59.73 23.65
CA GLU A 72 20.04 60.62 24.16
C GLU A 72 21.45 60.19 23.74
N ILE A 73 21.63 59.81 22.45
CA ILE A 73 22.84 59.23 21.88
C ILE A 73 23.77 60.37 21.43
N THR A 74 25.01 60.38 21.98
CA THR A 74 26.06 61.33 21.55
C THR A 74 26.61 60.95 20.16
N GLU A 75 27.25 61.94 19.46
CA GLU A 75 27.84 61.69 18.13
C GLU A 75 28.92 60.56 18.17
N LYS A 76 29.68 60.44 19.26
CA LYS A 76 30.66 59.37 19.44
C LYS A 76 30.00 58.00 19.59
N GLU A 77 28.92 57.93 20.34
CA GLU A 77 28.13 56.69 20.52
C GLU A 77 27.43 56.30 19.24
N LEU A 78 26.90 57.27 18.47
CA LEU A 78 26.29 56.97 17.17
C LEU A 78 27.29 56.34 16.20
N LYS A 79 28.52 56.83 16.11
CA LYS A 79 29.59 56.22 15.31
C LYS A 79 29.89 54.77 15.76
N THR A 80 29.84 54.51 17.08
CA THR A 80 30.04 53.16 17.61
C THR A 80 28.90 52.21 17.26
N LEU A 81 27.64 52.67 17.39
CA LEU A 81 26.44 51.90 17.04
C LEU A 81 26.41 51.59 15.55
N LEU A 82 26.79 52.52 14.69
CA LEU A 82 26.86 52.29 13.23
C LEU A 82 27.87 51.19 12.89
N ARG A 83 29.07 51.20 13.49
CA ARG A 83 30.07 50.15 13.29
C ARG A 83 29.60 48.78 13.82
N GLU A 84 28.94 48.78 15.00
CA GLU A 84 28.37 47.55 15.56
C GLU A 84 27.25 46.98 14.71
N ASN A 85 26.38 47.83 14.15
CA ASN A 85 25.34 47.43 13.25
C ASN A 85 25.89 46.84 11.94
N GLU A 86 26.90 47.52 11.33
CA GLU A 86 27.58 47.03 10.12
C GLU A 86 28.24 45.64 10.36
N LYS A 87 28.93 45.47 11.49
CA LYS A 87 29.51 44.17 11.89
C LYS A 87 28.44 43.10 12.07
N SER A 88 27.31 43.45 12.69
CA SER A 88 26.21 42.55 12.93
C SER A 88 25.50 42.15 11.60
N LEU A 89 25.36 43.07 10.67
CA LEU A 89 24.82 42.78 9.33
C LEU A 89 25.74 41.83 8.57
N LYS A 90 27.06 42.04 8.60
CA LYS A 90 28.01 41.13 7.96
C LYS A 90 27.96 39.71 8.55
N GLN A 91 27.89 39.60 9.88
CA GLN A 91 27.72 38.30 10.55
C GLN A 91 26.40 37.63 10.16
N ALA A 92 25.30 38.40 10.01
CA ALA A 92 24.02 37.84 9.58
C ALA A 92 24.08 37.27 8.16
N GLU A 93 24.82 37.91 7.24
CA GLU A 93 25.07 37.39 5.90
C GLU A 93 25.89 36.11 5.91
N GLU A 94 26.95 36.04 6.73
CA GLU A 94 27.77 34.84 6.89
C GLU A 94 26.95 33.66 7.44
N ILE A 95 26.10 33.89 8.46
CA ILE A 95 25.21 32.87 9.00
C ILE A 95 24.21 32.42 7.98
N LYS A 96 23.58 33.33 7.20
CA LYS A 96 22.65 33.04 6.14
C LYS A 96 23.30 32.19 5.03
N ALA A 97 24.55 32.49 4.66
CA ALA A 97 25.33 31.71 3.73
C ALA A 97 25.59 30.28 4.26
N SER A 98 25.98 30.15 5.53
CA SER A 98 26.21 28.86 6.20
C SER A 98 24.93 27.99 6.24
N ILE A 99 23.79 28.59 6.59
CA ILE A 99 22.49 27.87 6.57
C ILE A 99 22.18 27.38 5.15
N LYS A 100 22.41 28.21 4.14
CA LYS A 100 22.18 27.87 2.73
C LYS A 100 23.09 26.72 2.26
N GLU A 101 24.31 26.64 2.74
CA GLU A 101 25.27 25.58 2.44
C GLU A 101 24.90 24.26 3.12
N LEU A 102 24.44 24.28 4.38
CA LEU A 102 24.08 23.09 5.16
C LEU A 102 22.73 22.47 4.73
N THR A 103 21.77 23.28 4.31
CA THR A 103 20.40 22.84 4.04
C THR A 103 20.28 21.76 2.95
N PRO A 104 21.00 21.83 1.80
CA PRO A 104 20.96 20.78 0.78
C PRO A 104 21.43 19.43 1.30
N GLY A 105 22.48 19.39 2.13
CA GLY A 105 22.99 18.17 2.74
C GLY A 105 21.96 17.53 3.67
N LEU A 106 21.26 18.34 4.49
CA LEU A 106 20.17 17.83 5.33
C LEU A 106 19.05 17.18 4.50
N TYR A 107 18.60 17.85 3.43
CA TYR A 107 17.56 17.28 2.56
C TYR A 107 17.99 15.98 1.87
N LEU A 108 19.27 15.86 1.56
CA LEU A 108 19.81 14.65 0.95
C LEU A 108 19.78 13.48 1.95
N GLU A 109 20.24 13.70 3.19
CA GLU A 109 20.17 12.68 4.25
C GLU A 109 18.73 12.29 4.57
N GLU A 110 17.79 13.24 4.61
CA GLU A 110 16.36 12.96 4.77
C GLU A 110 15.81 12.09 3.62
N ALA A 111 16.14 12.41 2.39
CA ALA A 111 15.69 11.65 1.23
C ALA A 111 16.26 10.21 1.20
N TYR A 112 17.51 10.02 1.59
CA TYR A 112 18.12 8.70 1.70
C TYR A 112 17.46 7.88 2.81
N LEU A 113 17.29 8.47 3.99
CA LEU A 113 16.62 7.81 5.11
C LEU A 113 15.18 7.40 4.76
N ASP A 114 14.40 8.32 4.21
CA ASP A 114 13.02 8.06 3.80
C ASP A 114 12.96 6.93 2.76
N ASN A 115 13.87 6.93 1.78
CA ASN A 115 13.93 5.88 0.79
C ASN A 115 14.25 4.51 1.43
N ARG A 116 15.22 4.43 2.34
CA ARG A 116 15.59 3.18 3.01
C ARG A 116 14.42 2.65 3.86
N LEU A 117 13.72 3.52 4.59
CA LEU A 117 12.55 3.16 5.39
C LEU A 117 11.40 2.57 4.54
N LEU A 118 11.30 2.91 3.25
CA LEU A 118 10.31 2.32 2.36
C LEU A 118 10.54 0.82 2.09
N TYR A 119 11.75 0.31 2.27
CA TYR A 119 12.10 -1.11 2.08
C TYR A 119 12.06 -1.93 3.38
N LEU A 120 11.87 -1.28 4.54
CA LEU A 120 11.75 -1.97 5.82
C LEU A 120 10.32 -2.51 5.98
N PRO A 121 10.13 -3.84 6.22
CA PRO A 121 8.82 -4.42 6.43
C PRO A 121 8.20 -3.99 7.76
N ASN A 122 6.89 -4.24 7.91
CA ASN A 122 6.21 -3.99 9.18
C ASN A 122 6.63 -5.01 10.26
N VAL A 123 6.51 -4.62 11.52
CA VAL A 123 6.54 -5.58 12.64
C VAL A 123 5.29 -6.44 12.60
N PHE A 124 5.39 -7.65 13.12
CA PHE A 124 4.26 -8.55 13.23
C PHE A 124 3.73 -8.63 14.67
N ASP A 125 2.45 -9.00 14.81
CA ASP A 125 1.79 -9.22 16.08
C ASP A 125 2.32 -10.48 16.75
N ALA A 126 2.32 -10.52 18.09
CA ALA A 126 2.83 -11.63 18.88
C ALA A 126 2.05 -12.95 18.66
N SER A 127 0.82 -12.90 18.13
CA SER A 127 0.01 -14.07 17.82
C SER A 127 0.30 -14.68 16.45
N VAL A 128 1.24 -14.11 15.67
CA VAL A 128 1.64 -14.65 14.35
C VAL A 128 2.57 -15.85 14.56
N PRO A 129 2.28 -17.03 13.97
CA PRO A 129 3.16 -18.19 14.06
C PRO A 129 4.53 -17.89 13.45
N VAL A 130 5.59 -18.30 14.13
CA VAL A 130 6.96 -18.08 13.65
C VAL A 130 7.39 -19.27 12.80
N GLY A 131 7.72 -19.00 11.54
CA GLY A 131 8.15 -20.03 10.58
C GLY A 131 8.62 -19.41 9.26
N PRO A 132 9.49 -20.12 8.50
CA PRO A 132 10.15 -19.59 7.31
C PRO A 132 9.25 -19.49 6.05
N ASP A 133 8.12 -20.19 6.01
CA ASP A 133 7.29 -20.33 4.81
C ASP A 133 5.84 -20.75 5.13
N GLU A 134 5.04 -20.98 4.09
CA GLU A 134 3.61 -21.37 4.15
C GLU A 134 3.33 -22.68 4.91
N THR A 135 4.31 -23.57 5.06
CA THR A 135 4.12 -24.85 5.79
C THR A 135 3.95 -24.65 7.30
N TYR A 136 4.30 -23.46 7.78
CA TYR A 136 4.13 -23.03 9.17
C TYR A 136 2.84 -22.24 9.42
N ASN A 137 2.01 -22.04 8.39
CA ASN A 137 0.72 -21.41 8.56
C ASN A 137 -0.18 -22.24 9.46
N GLU A 138 -0.87 -21.60 10.39
CA GLU A 138 -1.73 -22.27 11.36
C GLU A 138 -3.18 -22.28 10.90
N ILE A 139 -3.75 -23.49 10.70
CA ILE A 139 -5.17 -23.64 10.41
C ILE A 139 -5.96 -23.44 11.69
N ARG A 140 -6.68 -22.36 11.80
CA ARG A 140 -7.47 -22.00 12.98
C ARG A 140 -8.94 -22.41 12.91
N ARG A 141 -9.46 -22.63 11.70
CA ARG A 141 -10.86 -23.03 11.47
C ARG A 141 -10.99 -23.76 10.13
N VAL A 142 -11.83 -24.80 10.12
CA VAL A 142 -12.37 -25.39 8.91
C VAL A 142 -13.85 -25.05 8.85
N GLY A 143 -14.27 -24.40 7.76
CA GLY A 143 -15.66 -23.97 7.56
C GLY A 143 -16.53 -25.15 7.12
N ARG A 144 -16.44 -25.51 5.86
CA ARG A 144 -17.16 -26.64 5.28
C ARG A 144 -16.16 -27.67 4.74
N GLU A 145 -16.42 -28.96 5.02
CA GLU A 145 -15.59 -30.05 4.51
C GLU A 145 -15.81 -30.29 3.01
N PRO A 146 -14.76 -30.74 2.28
CA PRO A 146 -14.88 -31.12 0.89
C PRO A 146 -15.94 -32.22 0.65
N ARG A 147 -16.69 -32.07 -0.41
CA ARG A 147 -17.63 -33.09 -0.89
C ARG A 147 -16.86 -34.29 -1.45
N ALA A 148 -17.31 -35.51 -1.15
CA ALA A 148 -16.85 -36.71 -1.85
C ALA A 148 -17.51 -36.81 -3.24
N PHE A 149 -16.72 -37.16 -4.25
CA PHE A 149 -17.19 -37.46 -5.60
C PHE A 149 -17.17 -38.96 -5.80
N ASP A 150 -18.19 -39.50 -6.48
CA ASP A 150 -18.28 -40.91 -6.95
C ASP A 150 -17.70 -41.08 -8.37
N PHE A 151 -17.13 -40.01 -8.93
CA PHE A 151 -16.45 -39.96 -10.22
C PHE A 151 -15.17 -39.10 -10.09
N PRO A 152 -14.17 -39.25 -10.98
CA PRO A 152 -12.99 -38.37 -10.97
C PRO A 152 -13.37 -36.91 -11.31
N PRO A 153 -13.14 -35.94 -10.44
CA PRO A 153 -13.45 -34.54 -10.74
C PRO A 153 -12.51 -34.01 -11.82
N ARG A 154 -13.11 -33.32 -12.80
CA ARG A 154 -12.37 -32.66 -13.87
C ARG A 154 -11.94 -31.28 -13.46
N PRO A 155 -10.79 -30.82 -13.94
CA PRO A 155 -10.33 -29.46 -13.68
C PRO A 155 -11.18 -28.43 -14.44
N HIS A 156 -11.24 -27.21 -13.91
CA HIS A 156 -12.08 -26.13 -14.43
C HIS A 156 -11.77 -25.73 -15.88
N TRP A 157 -10.53 -25.88 -16.36
CA TRP A 157 -10.21 -25.60 -17.76
C TRP A 157 -10.82 -26.62 -18.74
N GLU A 158 -10.90 -27.91 -18.38
CA GLU A 158 -11.57 -28.90 -19.19
C GLU A 158 -13.11 -28.71 -19.17
N LEU A 159 -13.69 -28.51 -17.99
CA LEU A 159 -15.10 -28.19 -17.84
C LEU A 159 -15.48 -26.90 -18.56
N GLY A 160 -14.62 -25.87 -18.43
CA GLY A 160 -14.84 -24.58 -19.06
C GLY A 160 -14.84 -24.60 -20.55
N GLU A 161 -13.95 -25.39 -21.18
CA GLU A 161 -13.93 -25.63 -22.63
C GLU A 161 -15.14 -26.45 -23.07
N MET A 162 -15.43 -27.56 -22.37
CA MET A 162 -16.51 -28.45 -22.68
C MET A 162 -17.88 -27.76 -22.63
N LEU A 163 -18.10 -26.90 -21.64
CA LEU A 163 -19.33 -26.11 -21.45
C LEU A 163 -19.33 -24.79 -22.26
N GLY A 164 -18.24 -24.45 -22.92
CA GLY A 164 -18.09 -23.19 -23.65
C GLY A 164 -18.16 -21.93 -22.78
N ILE A 165 -17.78 -22.04 -21.52
CA ILE A 165 -17.84 -20.92 -20.55
C ILE A 165 -16.48 -20.27 -20.27
N ILE A 166 -15.37 -20.92 -20.61
CA ILE A 166 -14.00 -20.38 -20.55
C ILE A 166 -13.37 -20.57 -21.93
N ASP A 167 -12.72 -19.53 -22.47
CA ASP A 167 -12.07 -19.52 -23.77
C ASP A 167 -10.64 -19.01 -23.66
N GLU A 168 -9.73 -19.92 -23.35
CA GLU A 168 -8.31 -19.58 -23.21
C GLU A 168 -7.65 -19.29 -24.57
N GLU A 169 -8.04 -20.00 -25.64
CA GLU A 169 -7.43 -19.82 -26.96
C GLU A 169 -7.63 -18.39 -27.49
N ARG A 170 -8.88 -17.89 -27.41
CA ARG A 170 -9.16 -16.51 -27.83
C ARG A 170 -8.57 -15.48 -26.88
N ALA A 171 -8.50 -15.74 -25.59
CA ALA A 171 -7.84 -14.86 -24.63
C ALA A 171 -6.34 -14.70 -24.95
N VAL A 172 -5.65 -15.82 -25.24
CA VAL A 172 -4.23 -15.81 -25.64
C VAL A 172 -4.03 -15.06 -26.96
N LYS A 173 -4.94 -15.22 -27.91
CA LYS A 173 -4.90 -14.49 -29.19
C LYS A 173 -5.00 -12.98 -29.01
N VAL A 174 -5.79 -12.54 -28.04
CA VAL A 174 -6.02 -11.10 -27.77
C VAL A 174 -4.92 -10.47 -26.93
N ALA A 175 -4.46 -11.16 -25.87
CA ALA A 175 -3.63 -10.55 -24.84
C ALA A 175 -2.35 -11.32 -24.50
N GLY A 176 -2.15 -12.50 -25.09
CA GLY A 176 -1.01 -13.37 -24.77
C GLY A 176 -1.30 -14.37 -23.66
N ALA A 177 -0.27 -15.10 -23.23
CA ALA A 177 -0.40 -16.11 -22.19
C ALA A 177 -0.82 -15.51 -20.83
N ARG A 178 -1.46 -16.34 -20.00
CA ARG A 178 -1.95 -15.96 -18.66
C ARG A 178 -3.03 -14.87 -18.66
N PHE A 179 -3.80 -14.77 -19.74
CA PHE A 179 -5.08 -14.09 -19.76
C PHE A 179 -6.18 -15.11 -19.97
N ALA A 180 -7.28 -14.94 -19.27
CA ALA A 180 -8.45 -15.79 -19.38
C ALA A 180 -9.66 -14.96 -19.85
N MET A 181 -10.58 -15.61 -20.52
CA MET A 181 -11.83 -15.02 -20.99
C MET A 181 -12.99 -15.95 -20.65
N THR A 182 -14.03 -15.41 -20.06
CA THR A 182 -15.28 -16.11 -19.82
C THR A 182 -16.29 -15.77 -20.90
N VAL A 183 -17.16 -16.69 -21.23
CA VAL A 183 -18.16 -16.56 -22.32
C VAL A 183 -19.54 -17.02 -21.85
N GLY A 184 -20.58 -16.38 -22.35
CA GLY A 184 -21.96 -16.80 -22.11
C GLY A 184 -22.34 -16.94 -20.64
N PRO A 185 -22.75 -18.16 -20.19
CA PRO A 185 -23.06 -18.40 -18.77
C PRO A 185 -21.88 -18.15 -17.82
N GLY A 186 -20.62 -18.36 -18.25
CA GLY A 186 -19.44 -18.06 -17.46
C GLY A 186 -19.28 -16.57 -17.18
N ALA A 187 -19.37 -15.73 -18.21
CA ALA A 187 -19.32 -14.28 -18.06
C ALA A 187 -20.49 -13.74 -17.21
N ARG A 188 -21.64 -14.40 -17.34
CA ARG A 188 -22.80 -14.08 -16.50
C ARG A 188 -22.55 -14.44 -15.04
N MET A 189 -21.91 -15.59 -14.76
CA MET A 189 -21.57 -16.02 -13.41
C MET A 189 -20.57 -15.04 -12.76
N GLU A 190 -19.57 -14.54 -13.48
CA GLU A 190 -18.67 -13.50 -12.96
C GLU A 190 -19.43 -12.25 -12.50
N ARG A 191 -20.37 -11.77 -13.33
CA ARG A 191 -21.21 -10.61 -12.97
C ARG A 191 -22.16 -10.93 -11.81
N ALA A 192 -22.69 -12.15 -11.73
CA ALA A 192 -23.53 -12.61 -10.64
C ALA A 192 -22.74 -12.63 -9.31
N LEU A 193 -21.52 -13.15 -9.33
CA LEU A 193 -20.61 -13.13 -8.19
C LEU A 193 -20.28 -11.71 -7.75
N GLN A 194 -19.96 -10.81 -8.68
CA GLN A 194 -19.75 -9.40 -8.39
C GLN A 194 -20.94 -8.79 -7.64
N ASN A 195 -22.15 -8.96 -8.17
CA ASN A 195 -23.35 -8.38 -7.58
C ASN A 195 -23.65 -8.96 -6.19
N LEU A 196 -23.57 -10.30 -6.04
CA LEU A 196 -23.76 -10.96 -4.75
C LEU A 196 -22.77 -10.44 -3.70
N MET A 197 -21.49 -10.38 -4.03
CA MET A 197 -20.43 -9.94 -3.09
C MET A 197 -20.62 -8.48 -2.67
N LEU A 198 -20.95 -7.57 -3.58
CA LEU A 198 -21.21 -6.17 -3.29
C LEU A 198 -22.50 -5.96 -2.47
N ASP A 199 -23.57 -6.70 -2.80
CA ASP A 199 -24.83 -6.64 -2.05
C ASP A 199 -24.66 -7.14 -0.62
N GLU A 200 -23.90 -8.22 -0.41
CA GLU A 200 -23.61 -8.74 0.92
C GLU A 200 -22.67 -7.80 1.72
N ALA A 201 -21.66 -7.21 1.07
CA ALA A 201 -20.82 -6.20 1.70
C ALA A 201 -21.65 -4.99 2.16
N ARG A 202 -22.60 -4.50 1.34
CA ARG A 202 -23.51 -3.41 1.70
C ARG A 202 -24.37 -3.76 2.91
N LYS A 203 -24.90 -4.99 3.00
CA LYS A 203 -25.71 -5.46 4.17
C LYS A 203 -24.88 -5.48 5.46
N ARG A 204 -23.53 -5.63 5.34
CA ARG A 204 -22.57 -5.62 6.46
C ARG A 204 -21.99 -4.23 6.76
N GLY A 205 -22.58 -3.19 6.17
CA GLY A 205 -22.25 -1.79 6.45
C GLY A 205 -21.09 -1.22 5.65
N TYR A 206 -20.63 -1.91 4.61
CA TYR A 206 -19.66 -1.34 3.69
C TYR A 206 -20.32 -0.37 2.72
N ARG A 207 -19.64 0.75 2.49
CA ARG A 207 -20.01 1.72 1.46
C ARG A 207 -19.33 1.31 0.15
N GLU A 208 -20.12 1.04 -0.87
CA GLU A 208 -19.60 0.76 -2.21
C GLU A 208 -18.95 2.02 -2.81
N VAL A 209 -17.77 1.85 -3.41
CA VAL A 209 -17.05 2.90 -4.13
C VAL A 209 -16.51 2.39 -5.46
N ASN A 210 -16.66 3.22 -6.49
CA ASN A 210 -16.07 2.97 -7.80
C ASN A 210 -14.84 3.87 -7.97
N VAL A 211 -13.66 3.27 -8.09
CA VAL A 211 -12.37 3.93 -8.00
C VAL A 211 -11.60 3.86 -9.32
N PRO A 212 -10.65 4.80 -9.59
CA PRO A 212 -9.77 4.69 -10.75
C PRO A 212 -8.89 3.43 -10.71
N PHE A 213 -8.68 2.79 -11.86
CA PHE A 213 -7.82 1.61 -12.01
C PHE A 213 -6.37 1.97 -12.38
N MET A 214 -6.15 3.21 -12.78
CA MET A 214 -4.83 3.81 -12.97
C MET A 214 -4.60 4.84 -11.88
N VAL A 215 -3.53 4.65 -11.13
CA VAL A 215 -3.24 5.46 -9.94
C VAL A 215 -1.87 6.10 -10.02
N LEU A 216 -1.66 7.16 -9.25
CA LEU A 216 -0.36 7.80 -9.10
C LEU A 216 0.64 6.90 -8.36
N LYS A 217 1.93 7.08 -8.64
CA LYS A 217 3.02 6.41 -7.89
C LYS A 217 2.87 6.59 -6.37
N THR A 218 2.47 7.78 -5.92
CA THR A 218 2.26 8.08 -4.50
C THR A 218 1.20 7.19 -3.85
N SER A 219 0.16 6.79 -4.58
CA SER A 219 -0.85 5.84 -4.09
C SER A 219 -0.27 4.44 -3.94
N MET A 220 0.56 4.00 -4.89
CA MET A 220 1.26 2.71 -4.82
C MET A 220 2.29 2.67 -3.67
N VAL A 221 2.94 3.79 -3.37
CA VAL A 221 3.84 3.93 -2.21
C VAL A 221 3.05 3.94 -0.91
N GLY A 222 1.90 4.59 -0.89
CA GLY A 222 1.03 4.70 0.29
C GLY A 222 0.64 3.34 0.87
N THR A 223 0.29 2.39 0.03
CA THR A 223 -0.10 1.02 0.43
C THR A 223 1.05 0.01 0.44
N GLY A 224 2.27 0.42 0.01
CA GLY A 224 3.48 -0.40 0.14
C GLY A 224 3.81 -1.28 -1.07
N GLN A 225 3.09 -1.18 -2.19
CA GLN A 225 3.43 -1.89 -3.42
C GLN A 225 4.74 -1.38 -4.02
N LEU A 226 4.95 -0.07 -3.98
CA LEU A 226 6.21 0.55 -4.39
C LEU A 226 7.03 1.02 -3.16
N PRO A 227 8.36 1.01 -3.26
CA PRO A 227 9.16 0.60 -4.43
C PRO A 227 9.41 -0.91 -4.55
N LYS A 228 9.19 -1.70 -3.50
CA LYS A 228 9.64 -3.11 -3.37
C LYS A 228 9.14 -4.03 -4.49
N PHE A 229 7.87 -3.93 -4.87
CA PHE A 229 7.24 -4.83 -5.84
C PHE A 229 7.12 -4.24 -7.26
N ALA A 230 7.96 -3.27 -7.61
CA ALA A 230 7.91 -2.61 -8.91
C ALA A 230 7.97 -3.57 -10.11
N ALA A 231 8.70 -4.70 -9.98
CA ALA A 231 8.82 -5.72 -11.02
C ALA A 231 7.50 -6.45 -11.30
N ASP A 232 6.62 -6.55 -10.31
CA ASP A 232 5.32 -7.23 -10.41
C ASP A 232 4.18 -6.30 -10.87
N MET A 233 4.45 -5.00 -11.01
CA MET A 233 3.45 -3.98 -11.34
C MET A 233 3.52 -3.56 -12.80
N TYR A 234 2.36 -3.24 -13.40
CA TYR A 234 2.27 -2.61 -14.71
C TYR A 234 2.36 -1.09 -14.58
N LYS A 235 3.39 -0.50 -15.17
CA LYS A 235 3.55 0.95 -15.31
C LYS A 235 2.98 1.41 -16.66
N VAL A 236 2.14 2.44 -16.64
CA VAL A 236 1.64 3.09 -17.85
C VAL A 236 2.54 4.30 -18.14
N GLU A 237 3.26 4.23 -19.26
CA GLU A 237 4.11 5.33 -19.73
C GLU A 237 3.36 6.15 -20.76
N SER A 238 3.33 7.48 -20.58
CA SER A 238 2.88 8.42 -21.62
C SER A 238 4.07 8.81 -22.51
N GLU A 239 3.81 9.16 -23.77
CA GLU A 239 4.85 9.66 -24.68
C GLU A 239 5.52 10.94 -24.15
N GLU A 240 4.81 11.78 -23.40
CA GLU A 240 5.34 12.97 -22.74
C GLU A 240 6.49 12.65 -21.78
N LEU A 241 6.43 11.50 -21.09
CA LEU A 241 7.51 11.03 -20.22
C LEU A 241 8.78 10.65 -20.99
N ARG A 242 8.66 10.10 -22.20
CA ARG A 242 9.81 9.80 -23.04
C ARG A 242 10.59 11.07 -23.41
N HIS A 243 9.90 12.17 -23.71
CA HIS A 243 10.54 13.45 -24.05
C HIS A 243 11.28 14.10 -22.86
N VAL A 244 10.85 13.88 -21.63
CA VAL A 244 11.54 14.39 -20.43
C VAL A 244 12.74 13.54 -20.04
N LEU A 245 12.73 12.23 -20.34
CA LEU A 245 13.84 11.30 -20.04
C LEU A 245 14.90 11.25 -21.12
N THR A 246 14.57 11.60 -22.37
CA THR A 246 15.55 11.63 -23.50
C THR A 246 16.75 12.60 -23.35
N PRO A 247 16.67 13.73 -22.59
CA PRO A 247 17.85 14.53 -22.32
C PRO A 247 18.91 13.83 -21.45
N PHE A 248 18.58 12.72 -20.78
CA PHE A 248 19.48 12.00 -19.88
C PHE A 248 20.24 10.84 -20.56
N ASP A 249 19.94 10.54 -21.83
CA ASP A 249 20.68 9.55 -22.59
C ASP A 249 22.13 10.03 -22.85
N GLY A 250 23.00 9.80 -21.88
CA GLY A 250 24.44 9.98 -21.99
C GLY A 250 24.98 11.41 -21.83
N LYS A 251 24.16 12.38 -21.42
CA LYS A 251 24.64 13.73 -21.09
C LYS A 251 24.70 13.94 -19.58
N SER A 252 25.78 14.57 -19.13
CA SER A 252 25.92 15.00 -17.71
C SER A 252 24.71 15.81 -17.27
N PRO A 253 24.28 15.63 -15.98
CA PRO A 253 23.18 16.43 -15.47
C PRO A 253 23.48 17.93 -15.64
N PRO A 254 22.48 18.78 -15.88
CA PRO A 254 22.70 20.22 -16.00
C PRO A 254 23.42 20.77 -14.78
N ALA A 255 24.38 21.65 -14.97
CA ALA A 255 25.09 22.27 -13.86
C ALA A 255 24.11 22.99 -12.95
N ILE A 256 23.82 22.41 -11.80
CA ILE A 256 22.93 22.97 -10.78
C ILE A 256 23.74 23.99 -10.00
N THR A 257 23.61 25.25 -10.37
CA THR A 257 24.37 26.36 -9.76
C THR A 257 23.58 27.20 -8.76
N LYS A 258 22.23 27.03 -8.75
CA LYS A 258 21.33 27.77 -7.85
C LYS A 258 20.29 26.85 -7.23
N GLU A 259 19.80 27.24 -6.04
CA GLU A 259 18.73 26.51 -5.33
C GLU A 259 17.44 26.39 -6.15
N SER A 260 17.12 27.41 -6.96
CA SER A 260 15.98 27.37 -7.90
C SER A 260 16.14 26.29 -8.96
N ASP A 261 17.36 26.08 -9.47
CA ASP A 261 17.67 25.09 -10.50
C ASP A 261 17.59 23.66 -9.90
N PHE A 262 18.03 23.50 -8.63
CA PHE A 262 17.90 22.24 -7.89
C PHE A 262 16.44 21.91 -7.59
N ARG A 263 15.63 22.88 -7.15
CA ARG A 263 14.19 22.69 -6.95
C ARG A 263 13.50 22.29 -8.23
N LYS A 264 13.75 23.03 -9.31
CA LYS A 264 13.16 22.73 -10.63
C LYS A 264 13.62 21.37 -11.13
N TRP A 265 14.90 21.05 -11.06
CA TRP A 265 15.42 19.72 -11.42
C TRP A 265 14.79 18.62 -10.58
N ARG A 266 14.62 18.81 -9.27
CA ARG A 266 13.95 17.87 -8.38
C ARG A 266 12.46 17.73 -8.68
N GLU A 267 11.78 18.82 -8.99
CA GLU A 267 10.39 18.80 -9.46
C GLU A 267 10.29 18.09 -10.80
N ASP A 268 11.13 18.44 -11.76
CA ASP A 268 11.19 17.81 -13.09
C ASP A 268 11.57 16.31 -12.97
N LEU A 269 12.52 15.96 -12.11
CA LEU A 269 12.89 14.57 -11.82
C LEU A 269 11.78 13.83 -11.06
N THR A 270 11.12 14.49 -10.12
CA THR A 270 9.96 13.93 -9.39
C THR A 270 8.78 13.75 -10.33
N VAL A 271 8.55 14.66 -11.27
CA VAL A 271 7.56 14.52 -12.34
C VAL A 271 8.00 13.43 -13.32
N ALA A 272 9.25 13.39 -13.73
CA ALA A 272 9.76 12.40 -14.68
C ALA A 272 9.88 10.98 -14.09
N LEU A 273 10.34 10.85 -12.86
CA LEU A 273 10.41 9.56 -12.12
C LEU A 273 9.12 9.22 -11.40
N GLY A 274 8.32 10.21 -11.05
CA GLY A 274 7.00 10.12 -10.43
C GLY A 274 5.84 10.22 -11.42
N GLY A 275 6.09 10.81 -12.58
CA GLY A 275 5.12 10.96 -13.66
C GLY A 275 4.90 9.63 -14.37
N GLY A 276 3.68 9.16 -14.32
CA GLY A 276 3.21 7.92 -14.91
C GLY A 276 2.16 7.34 -14.00
N HIS A 277 1.20 6.72 -14.62
CA HIS A 277 0.19 5.97 -13.89
C HIS A 277 0.63 4.52 -13.76
N TRP A 278 0.09 3.85 -12.77
CA TRP A 278 0.27 2.43 -12.52
C TRP A 278 -1.08 1.76 -12.56
N LEU A 279 -1.19 0.61 -13.21
CA LEU A 279 -2.38 -0.22 -13.08
C LEU A 279 -2.40 -0.83 -11.68
N ILE A 280 -3.57 -0.84 -11.07
CA ILE A 280 -3.72 -1.34 -9.70
C ILE A 280 -3.59 -2.87 -9.63
N PRO A 281 -2.81 -3.43 -8.70
CA PRO A 281 -2.78 -4.87 -8.44
C PRO A 281 -3.95 -5.35 -7.57
N THR A 282 -4.65 -4.40 -6.94
CA THR A 282 -5.78 -4.59 -6.02
C THR A 282 -6.48 -3.24 -5.80
N ALA A 283 -7.78 -3.25 -5.53
CA ALA A 283 -8.53 -2.05 -5.16
C ALA A 283 -8.10 -1.46 -3.80
N GLU A 284 -7.40 -2.23 -2.96
CA GLU A 284 -6.75 -1.70 -1.76
C GLU A 284 -6.02 -0.37 -2.03
N VAL A 285 -5.28 -0.30 -3.14
CA VAL A 285 -4.45 0.87 -3.46
C VAL A 285 -5.28 2.15 -3.58
N PRO A 286 -6.24 2.28 -4.49
CA PRO A 286 -7.04 3.50 -4.57
C PRO A 286 -7.95 3.72 -3.36
N VAL A 287 -8.55 2.67 -2.81
CA VAL A 287 -9.54 2.81 -1.72
C VAL A 287 -8.88 3.28 -0.43
N THR A 288 -7.74 2.69 -0.03
CA THR A 288 -7.03 3.10 1.19
C THR A 288 -6.48 4.53 1.06
N ASN A 289 -6.13 4.97 -0.15
CA ASN A 289 -5.64 6.32 -0.41
C ASN A 289 -6.75 7.40 -0.50
N LEU A 290 -8.03 7.06 -0.38
CA LEU A 290 -9.11 8.06 -0.38
C LEU A 290 -8.94 9.10 0.72
N HIS A 291 -8.37 8.69 1.86
CA HIS A 291 -8.14 9.56 3.02
C HIS A 291 -6.65 9.94 3.21
N ARG A 292 -5.84 9.86 2.14
CA ARG A 292 -4.43 10.29 2.20
C ARG A 292 -4.33 11.77 2.57
N GLU A 293 -3.44 12.09 3.53
CA GLU A 293 -3.17 13.45 4.04
C GLU A 293 -4.35 14.07 4.80
N GLU A 294 -5.34 13.27 5.20
CA GLU A 294 -6.49 13.72 5.97
C GLU A 294 -6.31 13.49 7.48
N ILE A 295 -7.01 14.30 8.27
CA ILE A 295 -7.17 14.13 9.71
C ILE A 295 -8.65 13.95 9.98
N LEU A 296 -9.04 12.70 10.18
CA LEU A 296 -10.40 12.29 10.50
C LEU A 296 -10.78 12.66 11.95
N THR A 297 -12.06 12.58 12.29
CA THR A 297 -12.53 12.59 13.67
C THR A 297 -12.72 11.15 14.17
N ALA A 298 -12.68 10.93 15.49
CA ALA A 298 -12.91 9.61 16.05
C ALA A 298 -14.30 9.05 15.71
N ASP A 299 -15.30 9.92 15.58
CA ASP A 299 -16.69 9.54 15.30
C ASP A 299 -16.90 9.06 13.84
N GLU A 300 -15.96 9.35 12.93
CA GLU A 300 -15.98 8.84 11.57
C GLU A 300 -15.51 7.37 11.48
N LEU A 301 -14.84 6.85 12.52
CA LEU A 301 -14.30 5.49 12.52
C LEU A 301 -15.27 4.49 13.18
N PRO A 302 -15.40 3.26 12.69
CA PRO A 302 -14.70 2.68 11.52
C PRO A 302 -15.29 3.14 10.18
N ILE A 303 -14.43 3.41 9.19
CA ILE A 303 -14.83 3.59 7.80
C ILE A 303 -14.67 2.26 7.07
N LYS A 304 -15.73 1.80 6.38
CA LYS A 304 -15.77 0.52 5.66
C LYS A 304 -16.11 0.77 4.19
N TYR A 305 -15.24 0.34 3.27
CA TYR A 305 -15.45 0.46 1.84
C TYR A 305 -15.39 -0.90 1.15
N ALA A 306 -16.25 -1.10 0.15
CA ALA A 306 -16.19 -2.20 -0.79
C ALA A 306 -16.00 -1.66 -2.21
N ALA A 307 -15.10 -2.26 -2.99
CA ALA A 307 -14.84 -1.86 -4.36
C ALA A 307 -14.67 -3.09 -5.26
N PHE A 308 -15.33 -3.09 -6.41
CA PHE A 308 -15.10 -4.05 -7.47
C PHE A 308 -14.16 -3.45 -8.51
N THR A 309 -13.06 -4.14 -8.84
CA THR A 309 -12.11 -3.69 -9.86
C THR A 309 -11.46 -4.84 -10.61
N PRO A 310 -11.00 -4.62 -11.86
CA PRO A 310 -9.92 -5.41 -12.40
C PRO A 310 -8.64 -5.16 -11.59
N CYS A 311 -7.82 -6.21 -11.49
CA CYS A 311 -6.52 -6.19 -10.82
C CYS A 311 -5.47 -6.68 -11.81
N PHE A 312 -4.28 -6.06 -11.80
CA PHE A 312 -3.25 -6.32 -12.79
C PHE A 312 -1.92 -6.67 -12.11
N ARG A 313 -1.41 -7.89 -12.38
CA ARG A 313 -0.15 -8.39 -11.81
C ARG A 313 0.72 -9.02 -12.89
N ARG A 314 2.00 -8.67 -12.94
CA ARG A 314 2.95 -9.24 -13.90
C ARG A 314 3.36 -10.67 -13.55
N GLU A 315 3.14 -11.11 -12.32
CA GLU A 315 3.49 -12.46 -11.82
C GLU A 315 4.95 -12.82 -12.12
N ALA A 316 5.87 -11.84 -12.00
CA ALA A 316 7.27 -11.99 -12.36
C ALA A 316 8.00 -13.02 -11.48
N GLY A 317 7.56 -13.19 -10.23
CA GLY A 317 8.12 -14.14 -9.27
C GLY A 317 7.62 -15.58 -9.40
N ALA A 318 6.68 -15.89 -10.34
CA ALA A 318 6.05 -17.21 -10.46
C ALA A 318 6.17 -17.85 -11.84
N PRO A 319 7.38 -17.96 -12.43
CA PRO A 319 7.55 -18.63 -13.72
C PRO A 319 7.19 -20.11 -13.61
N GLY A 320 6.31 -20.60 -14.53
CA GLY A 320 5.97 -22.03 -14.62
C GLY A 320 4.95 -22.54 -13.59
N ARG A 321 4.47 -21.72 -12.64
CA ARG A 321 3.42 -22.11 -11.70
C ARG A 321 2.03 -21.82 -12.31
N ASP A 322 1.06 -22.73 -12.10
CA ASP A 322 -0.34 -22.56 -12.49
C ASP A 322 -0.50 -21.98 -13.92
N THR A 323 0.08 -22.67 -14.93
CA THR A 323 0.16 -22.17 -16.32
C THR A 323 -1.12 -22.37 -17.12
N ARG A 324 -2.09 -23.14 -16.61
CA ARG A 324 -3.41 -23.42 -17.22
C ARG A 324 -4.53 -22.90 -16.31
N GLY A 325 -5.66 -22.58 -16.92
CA GLY A 325 -6.85 -22.13 -16.24
C GLY A 325 -6.78 -20.71 -15.70
N MET A 326 -7.63 -20.39 -14.73
CA MET A 326 -7.87 -19.04 -14.24
C MET A 326 -7.31 -18.75 -12.85
N VAL A 327 -6.53 -19.66 -12.27
CA VAL A 327 -6.03 -19.51 -10.89
C VAL A 327 -4.97 -18.41 -10.77
N ARG A 328 -4.08 -18.30 -11.80
CA ARG A 328 -3.00 -17.30 -11.81
C ARG A 328 -2.88 -16.61 -13.18
N VAL A 329 -3.45 -15.44 -13.26
CA VAL A 329 -3.57 -14.65 -14.48
C VAL A 329 -3.06 -13.21 -14.30
N HIS A 330 -2.68 -12.55 -15.39
CA HIS A 330 -2.17 -11.16 -15.35
C HIS A 330 -3.26 -10.13 -15.08
N GLN A 331 -4.51 -10.46 -15.42
CA GLN A 331 -5.68 -9.64 -15.14
C GLN A 331 -6.78 -10.51 -14.54
N PHE A 332 -7.36 -10.09 -13.43
CA PHE A 332 -8.46 -10.76 -12.77
C PHE A 332 -9.40 -9.75 -12.10
N LEU A 333 -10.62 -10.19 -11.81
CA LEU A 333 -11.65 -9.38 -11.16
C LEU A 333 -11.71 -9.70 -9.66
N LYS A 334 -11.87 -8.67 -8.83
CA LYS A 334 -11.91 -8.81 -7.38
C LYS A 334 -12.86 -7.81 -6.74
N VAL A 335 -13.63 -8.24 -5.77
CA VAL A 335 -14.24 -7.36 -4.77
C VAL A 335 -13.25 -7.23 -3.61
N GLU A 336 -12.92 -6.00 -3.25
CA GLU A 336 -12.02 -5.69 -2.16
C GLU A 336 -12.77 -5.00 -1.05
N LEU A 337 -12.52 -5.42 0.19
CA LEU A 337 -13.03 -4.82 1.42
C LEU A 337 -11.88 -4.06 2.09
N VAL A 338 -12.10 -2.81 2.43
CA VAL A 338 -11.10 -1.96 3.11
C VAL A 338 -11.73 -1.35 4.34
N LYS A 339 -11.01 -1.38 5.46
CA LYS A 339 -11.40 -0.73 6.69
C LYS A 339 -10.33 0.26 7.15
N ILE A 340 -10.76 1.44 7.59
CA ILE A 340 -9.94 2.44 8.27
C ILE A 340 -10.52 2.57 9.68
N VAL A 341 -9.70 2.27 10.68
CA VAL A 341 -10.23 2.01 12.03
C VAL A 341 -9.42 2.70 13.12
N HIS A 342 -10.02 2.80 14.31
CA HIS A 342 -9.30 3.16 15.52
C HIS A 342 -8.26 2.07 15.88
N PRO A 343 -7.05 2.44 16.30
CA PRO A 343 -6.00 1.46 16.64
C PRO A 343 -6.45 0.38 17.60
N ASP A 344 -7.17 0.75 18.67
CA ASP A 344 -7.61 -0.18 19.72
C ASP A 344 -8.61 -1.24 19.23
N ALA A 345 -9.33 -0.97 18.14
CA ALA A 345 -10.34 -1.88 17.58
C ALA A 345 -9.80 -2.72 16.40
N SER A 346 -8.54 -2.51 15.98
CA SER A 346 -8.08 -3.02 14.68
C SER A 346 -8.02 -4.54 14.58
N TYR A 347 -7.78 -5.25 15.67
CA TYR A 347 -7.77 -6.72 15.66
C TYR A 347 -9.17 -7.33 15.69
N ASP A 348 -10.12 -6.72 16.41
CA ASP A 348 -11.54 -7.10 16.35
C ASP A 348 -12.12 -6.83 14.96
N GLU A 349 -11.70 -5.73 14.33
CA GLU A 349 -12.09 -5.42 12.96
C GLU A 349 -11.42 -6.35 11.93
N LEU A 350 -10.26 -6.94 12.22
CA LEU A 350 -9.68 -8.00 11.41
C LEU A 350 -10.54 -9.27 11.47
N GLU A 351 -10.95 -9.70 12.66
CA GLU A 351 -11.83 -10.87 12.82
C GLU A 351 -13.18 -10.64 12.11
N SER A 352 -13.75 -9.44 12.23
CA SER A 352 -14.95 -9.06 11.51
C SER A 352 -14.73 -9.06 9.98
N LEU A 353 -13.57 -8.64 9.48
CA LEU A 353 -13.24 -8.66 8.06
C LEU A 353 -13.14 -10.10 7.52
N VAL A 354 -12.49 -10.99 8.27
CA VAL A 354 -12.40 -12.41 7.94
C VAL A 354 -13.79 -13.04 7.87
N ALA A 355 -14.65 -12.77 8.87
CA ALA A 355 -16.03 -13.24 8.88
C ALA A 355 -16.87 -12.69 7.72
N ASP A 356 -16.65 -11.43 7.31
CA ASP A 356 -17.33 -10.82 6.17
C ASP A 356 -16.95 -11.51 4.84
N ALA A 357 -15.68 -11.85 4.66
CA ALA A 357 -15.20 -12.58 3.47
C ALA A 357 -15.64 -14.06 3.49
N ALA A 358 -15.52 -14.75 4.64
CA ALA A 358 -15.92 -16.15 4.81
C ALA A 358 -17.42 -16.35 4.56
N HIS A 359 -18.25 -15.37 4.90
CA HIS A 359 -19.69 -15.41 4.66
C HIS A 359 -20.07 -15.66 3.19
N ILE A 360 -19.30 -15.13 2.25
CA ILE A 360 -19.53 -15.39 0.81
C ILE A 360 -19.28 -16.85 0.50
N LEU A 361 -18.24 -17.47 1.07
CA LEU A 361 -17.97 -18.90 0.89
C LEU A 361 -19.07 -19.76 1.51
N GLU A 362 -19.61 -19.36 2.65
CA GLU A 362 -20.73 -20.02 3.32
C GLU A 362 -22.03 -19.95 2.50
N LEU A 363 -22.36 -18.76 1.94
CA LEU A 363 -23.50 -18.59 1.05
C LEU A 363 -23.41 -19.41 -0.23
N LEU A 364 -22.19 -19.50 -0.77
CA LEU A 364 -21.90 -20.31 -1.96
C LEU A 364 -21.72 -21.79 -1.68
N GLU A 365 -21.81 -22.19 -0.40
CA GLU A 365 -21.63 -23.59 0.04
C GLU A 365 -20.27 -24.19 -0.38
N LEU A 366 -19.23 -23.37 -0.52
CA LEU A 366 -17.89 -23.82 -0.89
C LEU A 366 -17.10 -24.33 0.32
N PRO A 367 -16.39 -25.46 0.18
CA PRO A 367 -15.47 -25.93 1.20
C PRO A 367 -14.29 -24.96 1.38
N TYR A 368 -14.00 -24.56 2.62
CA TYR A 368 -12.91 -23.61 2.91
C TYR A 368 -12.31 -23.82 4.30
N ARG A 369 -11.13 -23.26 4.50
CA ARG A 369 -10.46 -23.16 5.80
C ARG A 369 -9.84 -21.79 6.00
N GLU A 370 -9.57 -21.44 7.27
CA GLU A 370 -8.89 -20.19 7.67
C GLU A 370 -7.46 -20.53 8.12
N ALA A 371 -6.48 -19.86 7.53
CA ALA A 371 -5.07 -20.03 7.85
C ALA A 371 -4.46 -18.71 8.35
N VAL A 372 -3.89 -18.71 9.57
CA VAL A 372 -3.06 -17.59 10.04
C VAL A 372 -1.69 -17.73 9.41
N LEU A 373 -1.24 -16.72 8.67
CA LEU A 373 0.04 -16.77 7.98
C LEU A 373 1.20 -16.68 8.97
N SER A 374 2.23 -17.48 8.72
CA SER A 374 3.51 -17.45 9.43
C SER A 374 4.34 -16.23 9.10
N THR A 375 5.36 -15.93 9.90
CA THR A 375 6.24 -14.77 9.70
C THR A 375 6.93 -14.77 8.35
N GLY A 376 7.28 -15.94 7.80
CA GLY A 376 7.95 -16.06 6.49
C GLY A 376 7.02 -15.92 5.29
N ASP A 377 5.71 -16.23 5.48
CA ASP A 377 4.68 -16.08 4.45
C ASP A 377 3.93 -14.74 4.54
N LEU A 378 4.04 -14.06 5.68
CA LEU A 378 3.34 -12.81 5.96
C LEU A 378 3.75 -11.68 4.99
N GLY A 379 2.78 -11.06 4.34
CA GLY A 379 2.98 -9.95 3.42
C GLY A 379 3.78 -8.78 4.01
N PHE A 380 4.58 -8.11 3.19
CA PHE A 380 5.55 -7.08 3.57
C PHE A 380 5.03 -6.02 4.57
N GLY A 381 3.82 -5.51 4.35
CA GLY A 381 3.23 -4.45 5.18
C GLY A 381 2.33 -4.95 6.30
N ALA A 382 1.92 -6.22 6.28
CA ALA A 382 0.97 -6.76 7.23
C ALA A 382 1.61 -7.00 8.62
N ALA A 383 0.89 -6.66 9.67
CA ALA A 383 1.22 -7.04 11.05
C ALA A 383 0.62 -8.41 11.40
N LYS A 384 -0.54 -8.73 10.85
CA LYS A 384 -1.19 -10.05 10.91
C LYS A 384 -2.02 -10.27 9.67
N CYS A 385 -2.05 -11.50 9.18
CA CYS A 385 -2.85 -11.91 8.05
C CYS A 385 -3.55 -13.23 8.33
N VAL A 386 -4.80 -13.31 7.87
CA VAL A 386 -5.59 -14.56 7.85
C VAL A 386 -6.06 -14.79 6.44
N ASP A 387 -5.64 -15.89 5.85
CA ASP A 387 -6.09 -16.31 4.54
C ASP A 387 -7.33 -17.19 4.64
N LEU A 388 -8.26 -16.99 3.71
CA LEU A 388 -9.30 -17.97 3.41
C LEU A 388 -8.81 -18.78 2.21
N GLU A 389 -8.81 -20.09 2.38
CA GLU A 389 -8.40 -21.02 1.34
C GLU A 389 -9.59 -21.90 0.95
N VAL A 390 -9.91 -21.98 -0.34
CA VAL A 390 -11.00 -22.79 -0.89
C VAL A 390 -10.47 -24.10 -1.45
N TRP A 391 -11.22 -25.18 -1.29
CA TRP A 391 -10.87 -26.48 -1.82
C TRP A 391 -11.05 -26.54 -3.34
N ILE A 392 -10.04 -27.07 -4.04
CA ILE A 392 -10.07 -27.31 -5.49
C ILE A 392 -10.00 -28.83 -5.71
N PRO A 393 -11.10 -29.48 -6.09
CA PRO A 393 -11.21 -30.93 -6.20
C PRO A 393 -10.20 -31.60 -7.12
N SER A 394 -9.93 -31.00 -8.29
CA SER A 394 -8.99 -31.57 -9.28
C SER A 394 -7.53 -31.56 -8.82
N GLU A 395 -7.20 -30.68 -7.88
CA GLU A 395 -5.85 -30.55 -7.34
C GLU A 395 -5.71 -31.26 -5.96
N GLU A 396 -6.82 -31.65 -5.37
CA GLU A 396 -6.87 -32.16 -3.97
C GLU A 396 -6.16 -31.21 -2.99
N LYS A 397 -6.36 -29.91 -3.17
CA LYS A 397 -5.69 -28.85 -2.40
C LYS A 397 -6.61 -27.70 -2.04
N TYR A 398 -6.28 -27.05 -0.93
CA TYR A 398 -6.80 -25.72 -0.63
C TYR A 398 -5.98 -24.65 -1.35
N ARG A 399 -6.65 -23.66 -1.94
CA ARG A 399 -6.05 -22.51 -2.62
C ARG A 399 -6.55 -21.21 -2.00
N GLU A 400 -5.65 -20.29 -1.72
CA GLU A 400 -5.98 -18.95 -1.27
C GLU A 400 -7.02 -18.29 -2.17
N ILE A 401 -8.10 -17.76 -1.60
CA ILE A 401 -9.17 -17.03 -2.30
C ILE A 401 -9.36 -15.63 -1.74
N SER A 402 -8.98 -15.41 -0.48
CA SER A 402 -8.94 -14.11 0.17
C SER A 402 -7.77 -14.06 1.14
N SER A 403 -7.15 -12.89 1.28
CA SER A 403 -6.09 -12.62 2.24
C SER A 403 -6.50 -11.38 3.04
N CYS A 404 -6.89 -11.57 4.31
CA CYS A 404 -7.37 -10.51 5.20
C CYS A 404 -6.23 -10.04 6.10
N SER A 405 -5.78 -8.79 5.92
CA SER A 405 -4.60 -8.25 6.57
C SER A 405 -4.92 -7.03 7.44
N ASN A 406 -4.28 -6.98 8.61
CA ASN A 406 -4.15 -5.77 9.42
C ASN A 406 -2.74 -5.20 9.24
N TYR A 407 -2.65 -3.94 8.80
CA TYR A 407 -1.38 -3.23 8.59
C TYR A 407 -1.01 -2.34 9.77
N GLU A 408 -1.86 -2.27 10.78
CA GLU A 408 -1.75 -1.27 11.83
C GLU A 408 -1.52 0.14 11.25
N ALA A 409 -0.60 0.93 11.80
CA ALA A 409 -0.29 2.26 11.31
C ALA A 409 0.69 2.29 10.12
N PHE A 410 1.12 1.16 9.59
CA PHE A 410 2.18 1.08 8.58
C PHE A 410 1.84 1.85 7.29
N GLN A 411 0.65 1.61 6.74
CA GLN A 411 0.16 2.32 5.56
C GLN A 411 -0.27 3.74 5.90
N ALA A 412 -0.94 3.94 7.02
CA ALA A 412 -1.36 5.26 7.48
C ALA A 412 -0.20 6.24 7.65
N ARG A 413 0.99 5.77 8.12
CA ARG A 413 2.22 6.59 8.17
C ARG A 413 2.72 6.99 6.78
N ARG A 414 2.64 6.11 5.79
CA ARG A 414 3.04 6.40 4.40
C ARG A 414 2.11 7.40 3.73
N MET A 415 0.82 7.32 4.04
CA MET A 415 -0.24 8.18 3.49
C MET A 415 -0.52 9.41 4.33
N ASN A 416 0.07 9.51 5.54
CA ASN A 416 -0.20 10.56 6.51
C ASN A 416 -1.70 10.66 6.88
N THR A 417 -2.39 9.51 6.94
CA THR A 417 -3.80 9.42 7.33
C THR A 417 -3.90 9.32 8.85
N ARG A 418 -4.53 10.28 9.48
CA ARG A 418 -4.59 10.43 10.93
C ARG A 418 -6.02 10.64 11.39
N PHE A 419 -6.26 10.47 12.66
CA PHE A 419 -7.52 10.88 13.30
C PHE A 419 -7.25 11.69 14.58
N ARG A 420 -8.24 12.38 15.03
CA ARG A 420 -8.20 13.16 16.26
C ARG A 420 -9.07 12.47 17.31
N PRO A 421 -8.48 11.88 18.38
CA PRO A 421 -9.26 11.14 19.38
C PRO A 421 -10.32 11.98 20.08
N LYS A 422 -10.03 13.26 20.29
CA LYS A 422 -10.97 14.26 20.83
C LYS A 422 -10.56 15.67 20.40
N LYS A 423 -11.49 16.61 20.46
CA LYS A 423 -11.24 18.01 20.12
C LYS A 423 -10.03 18.56 20.90
N GLY A 424 -9.06 19.10 20.18
CA GLY A 424 -7.83 19.67 20.75
C GLY A 424 -6.70 18.65 21.04
N ALA A 425 -6.95 17.34 20.94
CA ALA A 425 -5.90 16.34 21.06
C ALA A 425 -4.94 16.36 19.87
N LYS A 426 -3.72 15.83 20.05
CA LYS A 426 -2.80 15.60 18.94
C LYS A 426 -3.38 14.52 18.02
N PRO A 427 -3.26 14.67 16.69
CA PRO A 427 -3.64 13.62 15.76
C PRO A 427 -2.77 12.38 15.94
N GLU A 428 -3.40 11.21 15.82
CA GLU A 428 -2.79 9.87 15.84
C GLU A 428 -3.00 9.18 14.49
N PHE A 429 -2.18 8.19 14.16
CA PHE A 429 -2.38 7.43 12.93
C PHE A 429 -3.53 6.43 13.10
N VAL A 430 -4.36 6.33 12.08
CA VAL A 430 -5.36 5.25 11.99
C VAL A 430 -4.68 3.91 11.73
N HIS A 431 -5.39 2.80 11.95
CA HIS A 431 -5.01 1.50 11.42
C HIS A 431 -5.81 1.21 10.13
N THR A 432 -5.17 0.49 9.20
CA THR A 432 -5.79 0.10 7.93
C THR A 432 -5.83 -1.41 7.81
N LEU A 433 -6.95 -1.92 7.29
CA LEU A 433 -7.16 -3.33 7.03
C LEU A 433 -7.72 -3.50 5.62
N ASN A 434 -7.37 -4.59 4.97
CA ASN A 434 -8.03 -5.00 3.74
C ASN A 434 -8.17 -6.50 3.64
N GLY A 435 -9.09 -6.93 2.79
CA GLY A 435 -9.27 -8.33 2.43
C GLY A 435 -10.10 -8.46 1.17
N SER A 436 -9.90 -9.55 0.43
CA SER A 436 -10.75 -9.83 -0.73
C SER A 436 -12.10 -10.33 -0.28
N GLY A 437 -13.15 -9.77 -0.84
CA GLY A 437 -14.49 -10.21 -0.53
C GLY A 437 -15.29 -10.82 -1.68
N LEU A 438 -14.77 -11.57 -2.70
CA LEU A 438 -13.58 -12.39 -2.91
C LEU A 438 -12.92 -12.12 -4.28
N ALA A 439 -11.92 -12.95 -4.66
CA ALA A 439 -11.37 -13.03 -6.03
C ALA A 439 -12.37 -13.78 -6.95
N ILE A 440 -13.00 -13.07 -7.89
CA ILE A 440 -14.11 -13.60 -8.69
C ILE A 440 -13.69 -14.81 -9.54
N GLY A 441 -12.56 -14.74 -10.24
CA GLY A 441 -12.07 -15.82 -11.06
C GLY A 441 -11.81 -17.11 -10.26
N ARG A 442 -11.16 -17.02 -9.08
CA ARG A 442 -10.96 -18.19 -8.21
C ARG A 442 -12.26 -18.71 -7.61
N THR A 443 -13.21 -17.84 -7.31
CA THR A 443 -14.55 -18.25 -6.85
C THR A 443 -15.30 -19.00 -7.96
N LEU A 444 -15.21 -18.52 -9.20
CA LEU A 444 -15.77 -19.22 -10.36
C LEU A 444 -15.13 -20.60 -10.55
N VAL A 445 -13.80 -20.70 -10.48
CA VAL A 445 -13.06 -21.98 -10.51
C VAL A 445 -13.56 -22.92 -9.42
N ALA A 446 -13.68 -22.44 -8.20
CA ALA A 446 -14.13 -23.24 -7.07
C ALA A 446 -15.59 -23.74 -7.28
N ILE A 447 -16.49 -22.89 -7.81
CA ILE A 447 -17.86 -23.30 -8.13
C ILE A 447 -17.87 -24.36 -9.22
N VAL A 448 -17.19 -24.13 -10.35
CA VAL A 448 -17.16 -25.05 -11.48
C VAL A 448 -16.65 -26.43 -11.04
N GLU A 449 -15.63 -26.49 -10.20
CA GLU A 449 -15.06 -27.77 -9.77
C GLU A 449 -15.84 -28.44 -8.64
N ASN A 450 -16.33 -27.68 -7.64
CA ASN A 450 -17.06 -28.28 -6.51
C ASN A 450 -18.51 -28.68 -6.86
N PHE A 451 -19.14 -28.02 -7.84
CA PHE A 451 -20.52 -28.25 -8.22
C PHE A 451 -20.70 -28.99 -9.56
N GLN A 452 -19.59 -29.59 -10.04
CA GLN A 452 -19.67 -30.45 -11.25
C GLN A 452 -20.45 -31.72 -10.99
N ASN A 453 -21.13 -32.18 -12.03
CA ASN A 453 -21.88 -33.44 -12.04
C ASN A 453 -21.18 -34.48 -12.93
N ALA A 454 -21.53 -35.76 -12.77
CA ALA A 454 -20.94 -36.84 -13.54
C ALA A 454 -21.12 -36.68 -15.06
N ASP A 455 -22.20 -36.01 -15.50
CA ASP A 455 -22.50 -35.71 -16.91
C ASP A 455 -21.66 -34.51 -17.44
N GLY A 456 -20.84 -33.89 -16.62
CA GLY A 456 -19.99 -32.73 -16.95
C GLY A 456 -20.70 -31.38 -16.84
N SER A 457 -21.95 -31.34 -16.47
CA SER A 457 -22.66 -30.08 -16.19
C SER A 457 -22.25 -29.53 -14.81
N VAL A 458 -22.55 -28.26 -14.55
CA VAL A 458 -22.25 -27.56 -13.29
C VAL A 458 -23.56 -27.04 -12.69
N THR A 459 -23.87 -27.46 -11.47
CA THR A 459 -25.00 -26.93 -10.70
C THR A 459 -24.66 -25.52 -10.19
N ILE A 460 -25.59 -24.59 -10.27
CA ILE A 460 -25.41 -23.23 -9.80
C ILE A 460 -25.83 -23.14 -8.32
N PRO A 461 -24.98 -22.65 -7.43
CA PRO A 461 -25.33 -22.41 -6.03
C PRO A 461 -26.60 -21.57 -5.90
N ASP A 462 -27.46 -21.92 -4.95
CA ASP A 462 -28.78 -21.28 -4.77
C ASP A 462 -28.67 -19.76 -4.61
N ALA A 463 -27.64 -19.28 -3.89
CA ALA A 463 -27.42 -17.85 -3.69
C ALA A 463 -27.11 -17.07 -4.99
N LEU A 464 -26.63 -17.72 -6.04
CA LEU A 464 -26.35 -17.09 -7.33
C LEU A 464 -27.54 -17.13 -8.32
N ARG A 465 -28.48 -18.06 -8.15
CA ARG A 465 -29.63 -18.22 -9.10
C ARG A 465 -30.42 -16.92 -9.33
N PRO A 466 -30.71 -16.09 -8.29
CA PRO A 466 -31.40 -14.81 -8.51
C PRO A 466 -30.65 -13.86 -9.45
N TYR A 467 -29.31 -13.90 -9.44
CA TYR A 467 -28.45 -13.08 -10.29
C TYR A 467 -28.21 -13.70 -11.68
N MET A 468 -28.70 -14.94 -11.90
CA MET A 468 -28.55 -15.69 -13.13
C MET A 468 -29.91 -16.03 -13.81
N ASP A 469 -30.95 -15.19 -13.54
CA ASP A 469 -32.34 -15.36 -14.01
C ASP A 469 -32.94 -16.74 -13.67
N GLY A 470 -32.58 -17.28 -12.51
CA GLY A 470 -33.10 -18.56 -12.05
C GLY A 470 -32.43 -19.78 -12.70
N LEU A 471 -31.33 -19.61 -13.44
CA LEU A 471 -30.61 -20.75 -14.05
C LEU A 471 -30.07 -21.65 -12.94
N GLU A 472 -30.46 -22.92 -12.96
CA GLU A 472 -30.07 -23.90 -11.93
C GLU A 472 -28.82 -24.69 -12.31
N LYS A 473 -28.52 -24.81 -13.62
CA LYS A 473 -27.46 -25.68 -14.15
C LYS A 473 -26.91 -25.12 -15.46
N ILE A 474 -25.58 -25.22 -15.64
CA ILE A 474 -24.90 -25.02 -16.91
C ILE A 474 -24.60 -26.41 -17.49
N ALA A 475 -25.08 -26.68 -18.71
CA ALA A 475 -24.95 -27.97 -19.36
C ALA A 475 -24.60 -27.81 -20.86
#